data_5377b88fc1d31d7e903a1d915465c49a
#
_entry.id   5377b88fc1d31d7e903a1d915465c49a
#
_cell.length_a   1.000
_cell.length_b   1.000
_cell.length_c   1.000
_cell.angle_alpha   90.00
_cell.angle_beta   90.00
_cell.angle_gamma   90.00
#
_symmetry.space_group_name_H-M   'P 1'
#
loop_
_entity.id
_entity.type
_entity.pdbx_description
1 polymer ?
#
loop_
_entity_poly.entity_id
_entity_poly.type
_entity_poly.pdbx_seq_one_letter_code
_entity_poly.pdbx_strand_id
1 'polypeptide(L)'
;MIKFENVVFGYGEEKNALNYVSFHISEGEQVGLIGANGAGKSTLMKAMLGLIPAKGKITVDEIEVNQENSSRIWQCLRYVFQDSDNQMFMPTVYEDMIFGPLNYGKSRKEADQLAREALEELDLIHLKDRQNYKMSGGEKRMAAIATILAMNPKVMLMDEPSTALDPKNRRRLIRILQKLPTTKIIATHDLESKMTAADADI
;
A
#
# COMPACT_ATOMS: atom_id res chain seq x y z
N MET A 1 15.73 -2.67 4.84
CA MET A 1 14.57 -2.76 3.90
C MET A 1 14.28 -1.41 3.24
N ILE A 2 13.81 -0.37 3.97
CA ILE A 2 13.60 0.98 3.43
C ILE A 2 14.49 1.97 4.16
N LYS A 3 15.16 2.87 3.43
CA LYS A 3 16.03 3.88 4.03
C LYS A 3 15.84 5.21 3.34
N PHE A 4 15.67 6.26 4.14
CA PHE A 4 15.65 7.65 3.75
C PHE A 4 16.89 8.36 4.32
N GLU A 5 17.57 9.15 3.51
CA GLU A 5 18.77 9.90 3.89
C GLU A 5 18.64 11.35 3.40
N ASN A 6 18.36 12.26 4.33
CA ASN A 6 18.23 13.71 4.10
C ASN A 6 17.28 14.06 2.94
N VAL A 7 16.10 13.43 2.92
CA VAL A 7 15.14 13.60 1.82
C VAL A 7 14.38 14.91 1.95
N VAL A 8 14.37 15.69 0.87
CA VAL A 8 13.70 17.00 0.78
C VAL A 8 12.82 17.05 -0.46
N PHE A 9 11.59 17.53 -0.30
CA PHE A 9 10.67 17.77 -1.41
C PHE A 9 9.65 18.85 -1.07
N GLY A 10 9.34 19.75 -2.02
CA GLY A 10 8.28 20.76 -1.94
C GLY A 10 7.52 20.88 -3.25
N TYR A 11 6.24 21.23 -3.16
CA TYR A 11 5.38 21.53 -4.30
C TYR A 11 5.51 23.05 -4.62
N GLY A 12 6.34 23.38 -5.62
CA GLY A 12 6.57 24.78 -6.01
C GLY A 12 7.49 25.53 -5.03
N GLU A 13 7.24 26.84 -4.86
CA GLU A 13 8.03 27.76 -4.01
C GLU A 13 7.59 27.76 -2.53
N GLU A 14 6.54 27.02 -2.20
CA GLU A 14 6.01 26.91 -0.84
C GLU A 14 6.89 26.05 0.07
N LYS A 15 6.53 26.00 1.36
CA LYS A 15 7.20 25.21 2.39
C LYS A 15 7.37 23.75 1.95
N ASN A 16 8.57 23.20 2.18
CA ASN A 16 8.84 21.78 1.90
C ASN A 16 7.84 20.85 2.60
N ALA A 17 7.26 19.94 1.83
CA ALA A 17 6.40 18.88 2.34
C ALA A 17 7.21 17.75 3.01
N LEU A 18 8.46 17.53 2.55
CA LEU A 18 9.47 16.70 3.21
C LEU A 18 10.69 17.58 3.48
N ASN A 19 11.17 17.62 4.72
CA ASN A 19 12.23 18.51 5.14
C ASN A 19 13.36 17.75 5.86
N TYR A 20 14.40 17.37 5.11
CA TYR A 20 15.56 16.58 5.55
C TYR A 20 15.17 15.29 6.29
N VAL A 21 14.15 14.60 5.79
CA VAL A 21 13.63 13.37 6.39
C VAL A 21 14.66 12.25 6.28
N SER A 22 14.99 11.63 7.42
CA SER A 22 15.91 10.50 7.50
C SER A 22 15.36 9.45 8.47
N PHE A 23 15.21 8.21 8.03
CA PHE A 23 14.79 7.07 8.85
C PHE A 23 15.13 5.74 8.16
N HIS A 24 14.98 4.66 8.90
CA HIS A 24 15.13 3.30 8.41
C HIS A 24 13.97 2.43 8.88
N ILE A 25 13.46 1.57 7.99
CA ILE A 25 12.44 0.56 8.27
C ILE A 25 13.03 -0.80 7.94
N SER A 26 12.98 -1.72 8.89
CA SER A 26 13.47 -3.08 8.76
C SER A 26 12.46 -3.97 8.00
N GLU A 27 12.91 -5.13 7.53
CA GLU A 27 12.04 -6.11 6.91
C GLU A 27 11.02 -6.66 7.92
N GLY A 28 9.75 -6.80 7.50
CA GLY A 28 8.65 -7.26 8.35
C GLY A 28 8.12 -6.21 9.35
N GLU A 29 8.75 -5.05 9.44
CA GLU A 29 8.32 -3.98 10.35
C GLU A 29 7.00 -3.36 9.89
N GLN A 30 6.17 -2.97 10.88
CA GLN A 30 4.91 -2.26 10.64
C GLN A 30 5.03 -0.85 11.21
N VAL A 31 4.95 0.15 10.33
CA VAL A 31 5.13 1.57 10.67
C VAL A 31 3.84 2.35 10.43
N GLY A 32 3.41 3.11 11.42
CA GLY A 32 2.31 4.06 11.30
C GLY A 32 2.83 5.47 11.00
N LEU A 33 2.39 6.06 9.88
CA LEU A 33 2.59 7.48 9.60
C LEU A 33 1.42 8.27 10.16
N ILE A 34 1.62 8.91 11.30
CA ILE A 34 0.57 9.66 12.00
C ILE A 34 0.79 11.16 11.78
N GLY A 35 -0.28 11.88 11.50
CA GLY A 35 -0.20 13.33 11.32
C GLY A 35 -1.47 13.91 10.70
N ALA A 36 -1.66 15.21 10.84
CA ALA A 36 -2.79 15.93 10.25
C ALA A 36 -2.82 15.82 8.71
N ASN A 37 -3.95 16.16 8.11
CA ASN A 37 -4.04 16.31 6.66
C ASN A 37 -3.06 17.41 6.21
N GLY A 38 -2.31 17.13 5.14
CA GLY A 38 -1.25 18.02 4.65
C GLY A 38 0.12 17.85 5.34
N ALA A 39 0.28 16.97 6.34
CA ALA A 39 1.56 16.73 7.03
C ALA A 39 2.63 16.01 6.17
N GLY A 40 2.37 15.73 4.90
CA GLY A 40 3.36 15.11 4.00
C GLY A 40 3.29 13.58 3.92
N LYS A 41 2.35 12.89 4.60
CA LYS A 41 2.24 11.42 4.60
C LYS A 41 2.16 10.82 3.20
N SER A 42 1.21 11.25 2.39
CA SER A 42 1.06 10.78 1.00
C SER A 42 2.23 11.22 0.11
N THR A 43 2.87 12.36 0.41
CA THR A 43 4.10 12.82 -0.26
C THR A 43 5.26 11.87 0.02
N LEU A 44 5.43 11.45 1.28
CA LEU A 44 6.44 10.47 1.68
C LEU A 44 6.25 9.14 0.92
N MET A 45 5.02 8.65 0.86
CA MET A 45 4.69 7.41 0.12
C MET A 45 4.96 7.56 -1.40
N LYS A 46 4.62 8.71 -1.99
CA LYS A 46 4.94 9.00 -3.40
C LYS A 46 6.45 9.06 -3.65
N ALA A 47 7.23 9.58 -2.69
CA ALA A 47 8.69 9.57 -2.78
C ALA A 47 9.25 8.14 -2.76
N MET A 48 8.74 7.24 -1.90
CA MET A 48 9.11 5.82 -1.87
C MET A 48 8.83 5.11 -3.20
N LEU A 49 7.76 5.49 -3.89
CA LEU A 49 7.38 4.95 -5.19
C LEU A 49 8.18 5.56 -6.36
N GLY A 50 8.99 6.59 -6.12
CA GLY A 50 9.68 7.33 -7.18
C GLY A 50 8.75 8.16 -8.06
N LEU A 51 7.54 8.49 -7.58
CA LEU A 51 6.53 9.26 -8.32
C LEU A 51 6.77 10.78 -8.25
N ILE A 52 7.67 11.23 -7.37
CA ILE A 52 8.05 12.62 -7.22
C ILE A 52 9.59 12.77 -7.18
N PRO A 53 10.15 13.85 -7.72
CA PRO A 53 11.59 14.05 -7.80
C PRO A 53 12.15 14.60 -6.47
N ALA A 54 12.12 13.82 -5.41
CA ALA A 54 12.68 14.22 -4.12
C ALA A 54 14.22 14.27 -4.18
N LYS A 55 14.81 15.27 -3.51
CA LYS A 55 16.27 15.35 -3.30
C LYS A 55 16.65 14.50 -2.09
N GLY A 56 17.92 14.08 -1.99
CA GLY A 56 18.40 13.14 -0.98
C GLY A 56 18.46 11.73 -1.55
N LYS A 57 18.55 10.71 -0.69
CA LYS A 57 18.64 9.32 -1.14
C LYS A 57 17.55 8.47 -0.52
N ILE A 58 16.85 7.70 -1.34
CA ILE A 58 15.84 6.73 -0.92
C ILE A 58 16.25 5.38 -1.48
N THR A 59 16.26 4.34 -0.64
CA THR A 59 16.45 2.96 -1.06
C THR A 59 15.32 2.07 -0.55
N VAL A 60 14.89 1.13 -1.36
CA VAL A 60 13.91 0.08 -1.02
C VAL A 60 14.51 -1.26 -1.42
N ASP A 61 14.65 -2.18 -0.48
CA ASP A 61 15.28 -3.49 -0.71
C ASP A 61 16.67 -3.36 -1.37
N GLU A 62 17.50 -2.44 -0.85
CA GLU A 62 18.83 -2.08 -1.38
C GLU A 62 18.83 -1.45 -2.77
N ILE A 63 17.66 -1.26 -3.40
CA ILE A 63 17.50 -0.65 -4.71
C ILE A 63 17.27 0.85 -4.52
N GLU A 64 18.09 1.68 -5.16
CA GLU A 64 17.89 3.12 -5.15
C GLU A 64 16.64 3.53 -5.94
N VAL A 65 15.82 4.39 -5.34
CA VAL A 65 14.60 4.90 -5.96
C VAL A 65 14.95 5.99 -6.96
N ASN A 66 14.91 5.66 -8.24
CA ASN A 66 15.12 6.55 -9.38
C ASN A 66 14.34 6.03 -10.60
N GLN A 67 14.38 6.79 -11.72
CA GLN A 67 13.66 6.41 -12.95
C GLN A 67 14.13 5.07 -13.53
N GLU A 68 15.41 4.78 -13.48
CA GLU A 68 15.99 3.56 -14.05
C GLU A 68 15.54 2.31 -13.30
N ASN A 69 15.34 2.44 -11.99
CA ASN A 69 14.95 1.35 -11.11
C ASN A 69 13.44 1.23 -10.86
N SER A 70 12.62 2.13 -11.41
CA SER A 70 11.18 2.21 -11.12
C SER A 70 10.45 0.88 -11.26
N SER A 71 10.71 0.13 -12.33
CA SER A 71 10.09 -1.18 -12.54
C SER A 71 10.42 -2.18 -11.42
N ARG A 72 11.67 -2.20 -10.93
CA ARG A 72 12.10 -3.07 -9.82
C ARG A 72 11.49 -2.63 -8.49
N ILE A 73 11.43 -1.33 -8.25
CA ILE A 73 10.75 -0.76 -7.07
C ILE A 73 9.28 -1.17 -7.05
N TRP A 74 8.58 -1.05 -8.17
CA TRP A 74 7.16 -1.40 -8.25
C TRP A 74 6.89 -2.91 -8.21
N GLN A 75 7.88 -3.77 -8.46
CA GLN A 75 7.75 -5.20 -8.18
C GLN A 75 7.80 -5.53 -6.68
N CYS A 76 8.58 -4.78 -5.94
CA CYS A 76 8.80 -4.95 -4.51
C CYS A 76 7.73 -4.26 -3.66
N LEU A 77 7.34 -3.04 -4.05
CA LEU A 77 6.51 -2.13 -3.27
C LEU A 77 5.16 -1.92 -3.95
N ARG A 78 4.08 -2.03 -3.20
CA ARG A 78 2.71 -1.82 -3.67
C ARG A 78 1.98 -0.77 -2.84
N TYR A 79 1.11 -0.03 -3.49
CA TYR A 79 0.35 1.05 -2.88
C TYR A 79 -1.16 0.76 -2.92
N VAL A 80 -1.80 0.87 -1.77
CA VAL A 80 -3.26 0.84 -1.63
C VAL A 80 -3.75 2.27 -1.58
N PHE A 81 -4.46 2.70 -2.61
CA PHE A 81 -4.99 4.07 -2.70
C PHE A 81 -6.03 4.35 -1.64
N GLN A 82 -6.14 5.61 -1.21
CA GLN A 82 -7.19 6.06 -0.29
C GLN A 82 -8.59 5.86 -0.90
N ASP A 83 -8.74 6.08 -2.20
CA ASP A 83 -9.97 5.84 -2.95
C ASP A 83 -9.87 4.52 -3.72
N SER A 84 -10.71 3.55 -3.35
CA SER A 84 -10.72 2.22 -3.98
C SER A 84 -11.27 2.24 -5.41
N ASP A 85 -12.08 3.24 -5.79
CA ASP A 85 -12.60 3.38 -7.15
C ASP A 85 -11.48 3.72 -8.15
N ASN A 86 -10.38 4.32 -7.67
CA ASN A 86 -9.19 4.59 -8.48
C ASN A 86 -8.26 3.37 -8.63
N GLN A 87 -8.51 2.29 -7.90
CA GLN A 87 -7.66 1.10 -7.90
C GLN A 87 -8.26 -0.05 -8.70
N MET A 88 -9.59 -0.21 -8.66
CA MET A 88 -10.30 -1.31 -9.31
C MET A 88 -10.93 -0.83 -10.63
N PHE A 89 -10.45 -1.37 -11.74
CA PHE A 89 -10.83 -0.91 -13.10
C PHE A 89 -11.30 -2.03 -14.03
N MET A 90 -11.14 -3.30 -13.64
CA MET A 90 -11.64 -4.44 -14.41
C MET A 90 -13.13 -4.70 -14.10
N PRO A 91 -13.85 -5.41 -14.97
CA PRO A 91 -15.29 -5.69 -14.77
C PRO A 91 -15.60 -6.42 -13.46
N THR A 92 -14.76 -7.36 -13.04
CA THR A 92 -14.95 -8.18 -11.84
C THR A 92 -13.73 -8.14 -10.92
N VAL A 93 -13.96 -8.45 -9.64
CA VAL A 93 -12.88 -8.58 -8.63
C VAL A 93 -11.82 -9.57 -9.09
N TYR A 94 -12.21 -10.71 -9.62
CA TYR A 94 -11.29 -11.72 -10.09
C TYR A 94 -10.36 -11.22 -11.20
N GLU A 95 -10.92 -10.50 -12.19
CA GLU A 95 -10.14 -9.95 -13.29
C GLU A 95 -9.14 -8.91 -12.80
N ASP A 96 -9.51 -8.04 -11.86
CA ASP A 96 -8.57 -7.12 -11.21
C ASP A 96 -7.45 -7.85 -10.49
N MET A 97 -7.76 -8.94 -9.77
CA MET A 97 -6.77 -9.68 -8.99
C MET A 97 -5.73 -10.40 -9.83
N ILE A 98 -6.12 -10.97 -10.98
CA ILE A 98 -5.17 -11.67 -11.86
C ILE A 98 -4.41 -10.72 -12.78
N PHE A 99 -4.91 -9.51 -13.00
CA PHE A 99 -4.31 -8.53 -13.93
C PHE A 99 -2.85 -8.22 -13.56
N GLY A 100 -2.60 -7.89 -12.32
CA GLY A 100 -1.26 -7.59 -11.84
C GLY A 100 -0.29 -8.76 -12.00
N PRO A 101 -0.55 -9.94 -11.41
CA PRO A 101 0.32 -11.11 -11.56
C PRO A 101 0.62 -11.47 -13.01
N LEU A 102 -0.38 -11.45 -13.91
CA LEU A 102 -0.18 -11.72 -15.34
C LEU A 102 0.77 -10.71 -16.00
N ASN A 103 0.62 -9.42 -15.71
CA ASN A 103 1.49 -8.36 -16.25
C ASN A 103 2.94 -8.47 -15.75
N TYR A 104 3.14 -9.11 -14.59
CA TYR A 104 4.49 -9.39 -14.06
C TYR A 104 4.99 -10.80 -14.43
N GLY A 105 4.42 -11.41 -15.49
CA GLY A 105 4.93 -12.63 -16.11
C GLY A 105 4.53 -13.92 -15.41
N LYS A 106 3.59 -13.89 -14.46
CA LYS A 106 3.02 -15.11 -13.90
C LYS A 106 2.16 -15.84 -14.91
N SER A 107 2.18 -17.16 -14.90
CA SER A 107 1.23 -17.96 -15.67
C SER A 107 -0.20 -17.76 -15.17
N ARG A 108 -1.19 -18.06 -16.00
CA ARG A 108 -2.60 -18.01 -15.62
C ARG A 108 -2.88 -18.85 -14.37
N LYS A 109 -2.30 -20.04 -14.28
CA LYS A 109 -2.47 -20.94 -13.12
C LYS A 109 -1.92 -20.34 -11.83
N GLU A 110 -0.74 -19.71 -11.89
CA GLU A 110 -0.16 -19.01 -10.74
C GLU A 110 -0.99 -17.81 -10.33
N ALA A 111 -1.45 -17.00 -11.30
CA ALA A 111 -2.30 -15.85 -11.05
C ALA A 111 -3.64 -16.26 -10.41
N ASP A 112 -4.27 -17.33 -10.87
CA ASP A 112 -5.49 -17.90 -10.30
C ASP A 112 -5.27 -18.33 -8.85
N GLN A 113 -4.14 -18.98 -8.56
CA GLN A 113 -3.81 -19.42 -7.21
C GLN A 113 -3.60 -18.23 -6.27
N LEU A 114 -2.79 -17.24 -6.67
CA LEU A 114 -2.53 -16.03 -5.89
C LEU A 114 -3.82 -15.25 -5.60
N ALA A 115 -4.69 -15.13 -6.60
CA ALA A 115 -5.99 -14.48 -6.44
C ALA A 115 -6.88 -15.23 -5.42
N ARG A 116 -6.92 -16.55 -5.51
CA ARG A 116 -7.70 -17.38 -4.56
C ARG A 116 -7.17 -17.25 -3.13
N GLU A 117 -5.86 -17.41 -2.94
CA GLU A 117 -5.21 -17.31 -1.62
C GLU A 117 -5.50 -15.95 -0.97
N ALA A 118 -5.35 -14.85 -1.70
CA ALA A 118 -5.62 -13.51 -1.19
C ALA A 118 -7.12 -13.30 -0.85
N LEU A 119 -8.04 -13.87 -1.65
CA LEU A 119 -9.48 -13.81 -1.35
C LEU A 119 -9.85 -14.65 -0.12
N GLU A 120 -9.26 -15.83 0.04
CA GLU A 120 -9.48 -16.70 1.20
C GLU A 120 -8.93 -16.05 2.48
N GLU A 121 -7.73 -15.47 2.44
CA GLU A 121 -7.12 -14.79 3.57
C GLU A 121 -7.97 -13.61 4.07
N LEU A 122 -8.56 -12.87 3.14
CA LEU A 122 -9.48 -11.78 3.44
C LEU A 122 -10.94 -12.24 3.59
N ASP A 123 -11.26 -13.56 3.49
CA ASP A 123 -12.62 -14.16 3.49
C ASP A 123 -13.54 -13.44 2.47
N LEU A 124 -13.02 -13.16 1.30
CA LEU A 124 -13.71 -12.46 0.21
C LEU A 124 -14.01 -13.36 -0.99
N ILE A 125 -13.86 -14.68 -0.86
CA ILE A 125 -14.06 -15.62 -1.97
C ILE A 125 -15.46 -15.48 -2.60
N HIS A 126 -16.46 -15.10 -1.79
CA HIS A 126 -17.82 -14.84 -2.24
C HIS A 126 -17.97 -13.59 -3.15
N LEU A 127 -16.96 -12.73 -3.20
CA LEU A 127 -16.91 -11.56 -4.07
C LEU A 127 -16.16 -11.80 -5.39
N LYS A 128 -15.56 -12.99 -5.58
CA LYS A 128 -14.69 -13.30 -6.71
C LYS A 128 -15.26 -12.83 -8.05
N ASP A 129 -16.49 -13.23 -8.35
CA ASP A 129 -17.16 -12.94 -9.62
C ASP A 129 -18.06 -11.68 -9.56
N ARG A 130 -17.97 -10.92 -8.46
CA ARG A 130 -18.76 -9.71 -8.27
C ARG A 130 -18.26 -8.60 -9.18
N GLN A 131 -19.20 -7.88 -9.76
CA GLN A 131 -18.91 -6.69 -10.57
C GLN A 131 -18.58 -5.49 -9.66
N ASN A 132 -17.51 -4.76 -9.96
CA ASN A 132 -16.98 -3.70 -9.11
C ASN A 132 -18.02 -2.63 -8.75
N TYR A 133 -18.90 -2.25 -9.72
CA TYR A 133 -19.94 -1.26 -9.49
C TYR A 133 -21.13 -1.75 -8.63
N LYS A 134 -21.21 -3.06 -8.34
CA LYS A 134 -22.26 -3.66 -7.49
C LYS A 134 -21.81 -3.90 -6.06
N MET A 135 -20.62 -3.47 -5.68
CA MET A 135 -20.08 -3.63 -4.34
C MET A 135 -20.32 -2.39 -3.49
N SER A 136 -20.49 -2.60 -2.18
CA SER A 136 -20.45 -1.53 -1.20
C SER A 136 -19.03 -0.93 -1.11
N GLY A 137 -18.90 0.29 -0.59
CA GLY A 137 -17.58 0.93 -0.41
C GLY A 137 -16.63 0.08 0.44
N GLY A 138 -17.14 -0.57 1.50
CA GLY A 138 -16.34 -1.47 2.33
C GLY A 138 -15.89 -2.73 1.60
N GLU A 139 -16.75 -3.36 0.79
CA GLU A 139 -16.38 -4.50 -0.06
C GLU A 139 -15.33 -4.12 -1.09
N LYS A 140 -15.50 -2.97 -1.77
CA LYS A 140 -14.51 -2.43 -2.71
C LYS A 140 -13.16 -2.20 -2.03
N ARG A 141 -13.17 -1.62 -0.83
CA ARG A 141 -11.96 -1.37 -0.05
C ARG A 141 -11.20 -2.66 0.26
N MET A 142 -11.92 -3.67 0.74
CA MET A 142 -11.33 -4.98 1.04
C MET A 142 -10.85 -5.69 -0.23
N ALA A 143 -11.61 -5.62 -1.32
CA ALA A 143 -11.21 -6.17 -2.62
C ALA A 143 -9.96 -5.47 -3.18
N ALA A 144 -9.86 -4.14 -3.08
CA ALA A 144 -8.67 -3.37 -3.48
C ALA A 144 -7.42 -3.80 -2.68
N ILE A 145 -7.54 -4.10 -1.40
CA ILE A 145 -6.44 -4.67 -0.61
C ILE A 145 -6.09 -6.08 -1.10
N ALA A 146 -7.10 -6.90 -1.43
CA ALA A 146 -6.90 -8.24 -1.97
C ALA A 146 -6.10 -8.22 -3.29
N THR A 147 -6.37 -7.26 -4.20
CA THR A 147 -5.61 -7.14 -5.46
C THR A 147 -4.12 -6.88 -5.22
N ILE A 148 -3.79 -6.13 -4.18
CA ILE A 148 -2.40 -5.89 -3.79
C ILE A 148 -1.77 -7.13 -3.16
N LEU A 149 -2.50 -7.85 -2.30
CA LEU A 149 -2.02 -9.09 -1.69
C LEU A 149 -1.74 -10.18 -2.74
N ALA A 150 -2.57 -10.30 -3.76
CA ALA A 150 -2.36 -11.23 -4.88
C ALA A 150 -1.05 -10.98 -5.64
N MET A 151 -0.46 -9.79 -5.52
CA MET A 151 0.85 -9.46 -6.08
C MET A 151 2.02 -9.95 -5.22
N ASN A 152 1.76 -10.47 -4.01
CA ASN A 152 2.75 -10.91 -3.02
C ASN A 152 3.89 -9.89 -2.81
N PRO A 153 3.57 -8.65 -2.39
CA PRO A 153 4.57 -7.59 -2.26
C PRO A 153 5.48 -7.79 -1.05
N LYS A 154 6.73 -7.33 -1.13
CA LYS A 154 7.62 -7.23 0.04
C LYS A 154 7.23 -6.07 0.96
N VAL A 155 6.72 -4.99 0.37
CA VAL A 155 6.30 -3.77 1.07
C VAL A 155 4.91 -3.34 0.63
N MET A 156 4.04 -3.06 1.59
CA MET A 156 2.72 -2.47 1.37
C MET A 156 2.68 -1.04 1.93
N LEU A 157 2.39 -0.09 1.07
CA LEU A 157 2.03 1.27 1.45
C LEU A 157 0.52 1.40 1.44
N MET A 158 -0.07 1.86 2.53
CA MET A 158 -1.52 1.97 2.65
C MET A 158 -1.91 3.38 3.14
N ASP A 159 -2.66 4.09 2.31
CA ASP A 159 -3.16 5.43 2.66
C ASP A 159 -4.60 5.30 3.15
N GLU A 160 -4.79 5.54 4.47
CA GLU A 160 -6.08 5.45 5.15
C GLU A 160 -6.85 4.13 4.87
N PRO A 161 -6.24 2.93 5.07
CA PRO A 161 -6.82 1.67 4.64
C PRO A 161 -8.13 1.31 5.33
N SER A 162 -8.41 1.85 6.51
CA SER A 162 -9.62 1.62 7.29
C SER A 162 -10.75 2.60 7.01
N THR A 163 -10.52 3.65 6.22
CA THR A 163 -11.56 4.63 5.85
C THR A 163 -12.68 3.93 5.07
N ALA A 164 -13.92 4.31 5.33
CA ALA A 164 -15.15 3.73 4.78
C ALA A 164 -15.46 2.28 5.20
N LEU A 165 -14.66 1.67 6.10
CA LEU A 165 -15.00 0.38 6.69
C LEU A 165 -15.87 0.55 7.95
N ASP A 166 -16.89 -0.30 8.07
CA ASP A 166 -17.61 -0.46 9.31
C ASP A 166 -16.71 -1.05 10.43
N PRO A 167 -17.08 -0.92 11.71
CA PRO A 167 -16.22 -1.37 12.82
C PRO A 167 -15.86 -2.87 12.78
N LYS A 168 -16.69 -3.72 12.19
CA LYS A 168 -16.43 -5.16 12.07
C LYS A 168 -15.35 -5.42 11.02
N ASN A 169 -15.51 -4.86 9.82
CA ASN A 169 -14.55 -4.99 8.73
C ASN A 169 -13.22 -4.30 9.06
N ARG A 170 -13.24 -3.15 9.76
CA ARG A 170 -12.04 -2.49 10.27
C ARG A 170 -11.23 -3.40 11.19
N ARG A 171 -11.85 -3.95 12.24
CA ARG A 171 -11.18 -4.90 13.16
C ARG A 171 -10.65 -6.12 12.43
N ARG A 172 -11.39 -6.61 11.44
CA ARG A 172 -10.98 -7.74 10.61
C ARG A 172 -9.73 -7.40 9.80
N LEU A 173 -9.73 -6.27 9.09
CA LEU A 173 -8.57 -5.80 8.33
C LEU A 173 -7.32 -5.69 9.21
N ILE A 174 -7.45 -5.05 10.39
CA ILE A 174 -6.33 -4.91 11.34
C ILE A 174 -5.75 -6.28 11.71
N ARG A 175 -6.59 -7.26 12.07
CA ARG A 175 -6.12 -8.61 12.43
C ARG A 175 -5.39 -9.32 11.30
N ILE A 176 -5.87 -9.14 10.07
CA ILE A 176 -5.22 -9.73 8.88
C ILE A 176 -3.86 -9.05 8.65
N LEU A 177 -3.83 -7.73 8.63
CA LEU A 177 -2.59 -6.98 8.43
C LEU A 177 -1.53 -7.31 9.50
N GLN A 178 -1.93 -7.54 10.74
CA GLN A 178 -1.01 -7.95 11.82
C GLN A 178 -0.36 -9.32 11.59
N LYS A 179 -1.04 -10.24 10.91
CA LYS A 179 -0.54 -11.60 10.66
C LYS A 179 0.37 -11.69 9.44
N LEU A 180 0.24 -10.76 8.49
CA LEU A 180 1.05 -10.77 7.28
C LEU A 180 2.52 -10.47 7.60
N PRO A 181 3.49 -11.25 7.11
CA PRO A 181 4.91 -11.02 7.34
C PRO A 181 5.48 -9.83 6.55
N THR A 182 4.69 -9.25 5.65
CA THR A 182 5.06 -8.16 4.74
C THR A 182 5.39 -6.89 5.54
N THR A 183 6.42 -6.14 5.15
CA THR A 183 6.68 -4.79 5.67
C THR A 183 5.52 -3.86 5.31
N LYS A 184 5.00 -3.10 6.28
CA LYS A 184 3.83 -2.24 6.08
C LYS A 184 4.08 -0.82 6.56
N ILE A 185 3.66 0.13 5.73
CA ILE A 185 3.64 1.54 6.08
C ILE A 185 2.20 2.03 5.91
N ILE A 186 1.59 2.45 7.00
CA ILE A 186 0.17 2.80 7.06
C ILE A 186 0.05 4.27 7.45
N ALA A 187 -0.41 5.12 6.52
CA ALA A 187 -0.79 6.48 6.85
C ALA A 187 -2.19 6.51 7.43
N THR A 188 -2.35 7.19 8.55
CA THR A 188 -3.66 7.40 9.17
C THR A 188 -3.68 8.70 9.98
N HIS A 189 -4.85 9.30 10.10
CA HIS A 189 -5.11 10.42 11.01
C HIS A 189 -5.78 9.96 12.31
N ASP A 190 -6.18 8.68 12.40
CA ASP A 190 -6.92 8.12 13.51
C ASP A 190 -5.96 7.38 14.48
N LEU A 191 -5.81 7.97 15.66
CA LEU A 191 -4.98 7.41 16.74
C LEU A 191 -5.53 6.12 17.33
N GLU A 192 -6.83 5.83 17.19
CA GLU A 192 -7.42 4.58 17.64
C GLU A 192 -7.09 3.40 16.69
N SER A 193 -6.67 3.69 15.48
CA SER A 193 -6.11 2.68 14.57
C SER A 193 -4.67 2.30 14.92
N LYS A 194 -4.20 2.61 16.14
CA LYS A 194 -2.91 2.11 16.65
C LYS A 194 -2.86 0.59 16.52
N MET A 195 -2.48 0.15 15.34
CA MET A 195 -1.74 -1.09 15.23
C MET A 195 -0.48 -0.82 16.04
N THR A 196 -0.13 -1.67 16.96
CA THR A 196 1.09 -1.57 17.77
C THR A 196 2.30 -1.48 16.83
N ALA A 197 2.58 -0.28 16.37
CA ALA A 197 3.70 0.07 15.51
C ALA A 197 4.63 0.93 16.35
N ALA A 198 5.93 0.78 16.14
CA ALA A 198 6.89 1.74 16.65
C ALA A 198 6.53 3.12 16.08
N ASP A 199 6.20 4.07 16.95
CA ASP A 199 5.87 5.44 16.56
C ASP A 199 7.15 6.08 16.00
N ALA A 200 7.16 6.36 14.70
CA ALA A 200 8.17 7.23 14.13
C ALA A 200 7.60 8.66 14.14
N ASP A 201 8.03 9.48 15.08
CA ASP A 201 7.84 10.91 15.03
C ASP A 201 8.65 11.48 13.85
N ILE A 202 7.96 12.01 12.83
CA ILE A 202 8.55 12.69 11.67
C ILE A 202 8.37 14.20 11.82
#